data_cc860586788a27dc552f6b45ee54b995
#
_entry.id   cc860586788a27dc552f6b45ee54b995
#
_cell.length_a   1.000
_cell.length_b   1.000
_cell.length_c   1.000
_cell.angle_alpha   90.00
_cell.angle_beta   90.00
_cell.angle_gamma   90.00
#
_symmetry.space_group_name_H-M   'P 1'
#
loop_
_entity.id
_entity.type
_entity.pdbx_description
1 polymer ?
#
loop_
_entity_poly.entity_id
_entity_poly.type
_entity_poly.pdbx_seq_one_letter_code
_entity_poly.pdbx_strand_id
1 'polypeptide(L)'
;MVQPDPPKPLITCMGEILVDFLPVDEGTRTVGFRMHPGGSLLNVAVAVARLGGRSALVTKTGTDFFGRYLRAYAQAEGIDTRWLSEVAAPSTLGFVTLDGGEPDFTFYGDGAADTRLTVDDLSDEMAAETAILHVGSISLLRGSTPATVIAACERMRGRALLSLDPNLRPSLVLDEPAYRATLETLFGLVDVIKVSAADLAWLAPGRDVGDAAVDLLDRGPALVAVTLGEAGVLAVRRTADGVATTTVPGFRVIVADTVGAGDSLDGGLLAQLAERGVTSRSALMRLAQDDLAEILRFAVAVAALNCSRPGADPPRRMEVDAYLSGPAGAAR
;
A
#
# COMPACT_ATOMS: atom_id res chain seq x y z
N MET A 1 26.97 30.19 1.38
CA MET A 1 26.06 29.37 2.19
C MET A 1 25.34 28.43 1.21
N VAL A 2 25.58 27.13 1.30
CA VAL A 2 24.82 26.13 0.51
C VAL A 2 23.40 26.18 1.06
N GLN A 3 22.41 26.48 0.23
CA GLN A 3 21.01 26.33 0.64
C GLN A 3 20.79 24.84 0.98
N PRO A 4 20.17 24.51 2.12
CA PRO A 4 19.82 23.14 2.40
C PRO A 4 18.91 22.62 1.27
N ASP A 5 19.13 21.39 0.85
CA ASP A 5 18.25 20.73 -0.12
C ASP A 5 16.79 20.80 0.37
N PRO A 6 15.84 21.03 -0.53
CA PRO A 6 14.44 21.04 -0.14
C PRO A 6 14.08 19.70 0.51
N PRO A 7 13.22 19.70 1.54
CA PRO A 7 12.83 18.48 2.21
C PRO A 7 12.19 17.51 1.19
N LYS A 8 12.52 16.21 1.30
CA LYS A 8 11.93 15.18 0.47
C LYS A 8 10.39 15.25 0.54
N PRO A 9 9.67 14.96 -0.55
CA PRO A 9 8.21 14.91 -0.55
C PRO A 9 7.69 13.94 0.52
N LEU A 10 6.62 14.32 1.24
CA LEU A 10 5.99 13.50 2.26
C LEU A 10 4.97 12.55 1.62
N ILE A 11 5.10 11.26 1.92
CA ILE A 11 4.13 10.24 1.56
C ILE A 11 3.30 9.93 2.80
N THR A 12 2.01 10.22 2.75
CA THR A 12 1.07 9.97 3.84
C THR A 12 0.24 8.74 3.52
N CYS A 13 0.32 7.73 4.38
CA CYS A 13 -0.53 6.55 4.30
C CYS A 13 -1.71 6.73 5.28
N MET A 14 -2.94 6.58 4.80
CA MET A 14 -4.14 6.81 5.60
C MET A 14 -5.04 5.58 5.59
N GLY A 15 -5.32 5.04 6.77
CA GLY A 15 -6.20 3.89 6.91
C GLY A 15 -5.89 3.02 8.12
N GLU A 16 -5.93 1.69 7.95
CA GLU A 16 -5.80 0.74 9.05
C GLU A 16 -4.38 0.60 9.57
N ILE A 17 -4.34 0.27 10.86
CA ILE A 17 -3.18 -0.22 11.60
C ILE A 17 -3.66 -1.31 12.55
N LEU A 18 -3.03 -2.47 12.54
CA LEU A 18 -3.51 -3.65 13.25
C LEU A 18 -2.36 -4.55 13.74
N VAL A 19 -2.68 -5.55 14.52
CA VAL A 19 -1.72 -6.58 14.93
C VAL A 19 -2.11 -7.90 14.25
N ASP A 20 -1.17 -8.44 13.46
CA ASP A 20 -1.29 -9.78 12.91
C ASP A 20 -0.74 -10.81 13.90
N PHE A 21 -1.48 -11.89 14.07
CA PHE A 21 -1.12 -13.04 14.88
C PHE A 21 -0.82 -14.21 13.96
N LEU A 22 0.48 -14.49 13.76
CA LEU A 22 0.95 -15.62 12.95
C LEU A 22 1.04 -16.87 13.82
N PRO A 23 0.56 -18.04 13.33
CA PRO A 23 0.58 -19.28 14.11
C PRO A 23 2.01 -19.72 14.41
N VAL A 24 2.17 -20.32 15.59
CA VAL A 24 3.37 -21.05 15.98
C VAL A 24 2.94 -22.51 16.12
N ASP A 25 3.42 -23.35 15.19
CA ASP A 25 3.02 -24.75 15.11
C ASP A 25 4.09 -25.69 15.67
N GLU A 26 3.63 -26.72 16.37
CA GLU A 26 4.41 -27.89 16.74
C GLU A 26 3.79 -29.12 16.02
N GLY A 27 4.42 -29.55 14.94
CA GLY A 27 3.87 -30.56 14.04
C GLY A 27 2.59 -30.05 13.36
N THR A 28 1.45 -30.70 13.65
CA THR A 28 0.14 -30.32 13.08
C THR A 28 -0.72 -29.49 14.05
N ARG A 29 -0.17 -29.07 15.19
CA ARG A 29 -0.93 -28.39 16.24
C ARG A 29 -0.42 -26.97 16.41
N THR A 30 -1.31 -25.97 16.29
CA THR A 30 -1.01 -24.60 16.68
C THR A 30 -0.94 -24.51 18.21
N VAL A 31 0.23 -24.10 18.73
CA VAL A 31 0.51 -24.02 20.18
C VAL A 31 0.53 -22.57 20.69
N GLY A 32 0.51 -21.59 19.78
CA GLY A 32 0.49 -20.18 20.12
C GLY A 32 0.48 -19.31 18.88
N PHE A 33 0.62 -18.00 19.11
CA PHE A 33 0.71 -17.01 18.04
C PHE A 33 1.84 -16.02 18.32
N ARG A 34 2.52 -15.60 17.28
CA ARG A 34 3.49 -14.50 17.33
C ARG A 34 2.84 -13.24 16.80
N MET A 35 2.93 -12.15 17.57
CA MET A 35 2.41 -10.84 17.17
C MET A 35 3.36 -10.16 16.20
N HIS A 36 2.79 -9.59 15.15
CA HIS A 36 3.46 -8.70 14.21
C HIS A 36 2.65 -7.41 14.03
N PRO A 37 3.29 -6.23 13.97
CA PRO A 37 2.62 -5.03 13.50
C PRO A 37 2.20 -5.26 12.06
N GLY A 38 1.00 -4.86 11.70
CA GLY A 38 0.41 -5.12 10.40
C GLY A 38 -0.59 -4.05 9.98
N GLY A 39 -1.28 -4.33 8.89
CA GLY A 39 -2.11 -3.41 8.14
C GLY A 39 -1.38 -2.87 6.92
N SER A 40 -2.04 -2.92 5.77
CA SER A 40 -1.45 -2.55 4.49
C SER A 40 -0.85 -1.14 4.54
N LEU A 41 -1.58 -0.16 5.09
CA LEU A 41 -1.13 1.23 5.15
C LEU A 41 0.10 1.42 6.05
N LEU A 42 0.19 0.68 7.17
CA LEU A 42 1.40 0.65 8.00
C LEU A 42 2.57 0.02 7.23
N ASN A 43 2.35 -1.11 6.56
CA ASN A 43 3.39 -1.82 5.81
C ASN A 43 3.96 -0.93 4.69
N VAL A 44 3.10 -0.22 3.94
CA VAL A 44 3.54 0.76 2.93
C VAL A 44 4.34 1.88 3.56
N ALA A 45 3.88 2.44 4.69
CA ALA A 45 4.59 3.51 5.39
C ALA A 45 5.98 3.06 5.87
N VAL A 46 6.10 1.84 6.40
CA VAL A 46 7.37 1.21 6.79
C VAL A 46 8.29 1.05 5.57
N ALA A 47 7.77 0.53 4.46
CA ALA A 47 8.55 0.35 3.24
C ALA A 47 9.11 1.69 2.75
N VAL A 48 8.29 2.75 2.69
CA VAL A 48 8.74 4.10 2.32
C VAL A 48 9.84 4.60 3.25
N ALA A 49 9.67 4.48 4.57
CA ALA A 49 10.66 4.94 5.55
C ALA A 49 11.99 4.20 5.40
N ARG A 50 11.96 2.86 5.27
CA ARG A 50 13.15 2.01 5.11
C ARG A 50 13.89 2.25 3.78
N LEU A 51 13.17 2.73 2.76
CA LEU A 51 13.73 3.16 1.49
C LEU A 51 14.30 4.58 1.53
N GLY A 52 14.24 5.24 2.70
CA GLY A 52 14.78 6.59 2.92
C GLY A 52 13.85 7.72 2.46
N GLY A 53 12.58 7.43 2.21
CA GLY A 53 11.52 8.41 1.98
C GLY A 53 11.02 9.03 3.31
N ARG A 54 10.31 10.18 3.23
CA ARG A 54 9.54 10.71 4.34
C ARG A 54 8.15 10.07 4.33
N SER A 55 7.79 9.45 5.43
CA SER A 55 6.54 8.69 5.58
C SER A 55 5.77 9.18 6.79
N ALA A 56 4.44 9.27 6.68
CA ALA A 56 3.53 9.59 7.77
C ALA A 56 2.32 8.64 7.78
N LEU A 57 1.70 8.49 8.95
CA LEU A 57 0.45 7.75 9.12
C LEU A 57 -0.67 8.67 9.59
N VAL A 58 -1.83 8.58 8.92
CA VAL A 58 -3.10 9.13 9.39
C VAL A 58 -4.01 7.98 9.76
N THR A 59 -4.14 7.72 11.06
CA THR A 59 -4.93 6.60 11.60
C THR A 59 -5.24 6.82 13.07
N LYS A 60 -6.06 5.95 13.64
CA LYS A 60 -6.30 5.89 15.09
C LYS A 60 -5.80 4.58 15.67
N THR A 61 -5.19 4.66 16.85
CA THR A 61 -4.84 3.50 17.66
C THR A 61 -5.70 3.46 18.93
N GLY A 62 -5.94 2.24 19.43
CA GLY A 62 -6.52 2.06 20.73
C GLY A 62 -5.60 2.54 21.85
N THR A 63 -6.19 2.83 23.04
CA THR A 63 -5.43 3.09 24.26
C THR A 63 -4.98 1.78 24.96
N ASP A 64 -5.26 0.64 24.36
CA ASP A 64 -4.91 -0.69 24.85
C ASP A 64 -3.41 -1.04 24.67
N PHE A 65 -3.03 -2.24 25.05
CA PHE A 65 -1.67 -2.73 24.89
C PHE A 65 -1.24 -2.73 23.41
N PHE A 66 -2.12 -3.15 22.51
CA PHE A 66 -1.81 -3.28 21.09
C PHE A 66 -1.68 -1.91 20.41
N GLY A 67 -2.52 -0.94 20.76
CA GLY A 67 -2.40 0.42 20.25
C GLY A 67 -1.07 1.07 20.62
N ARG A 68 -0.62 0.90 21.86
CA ARG A 68 0.71 1.37 22.28
C ARG A 68 1.86 0.65 21.57
N TYR A 69 1.73 -0.66 21.36
CA TYR A 69 2.69 -1.47 20.62
C TYR A 69 2.84 -0.98 19.17
N LEU A 70 1.73 -0.76 18.46
CA LEU A 70 1.70 -0.28 17.08
C LEU A 70 2.30 1.12 16.96
N ARG A 71 1.95 2.04 17.88
CA ARG A 71 2.52 3.38 17.91
C ARG A 71 4.04 3.36 18.11
N ALA A 72 4.50 2.58 19.07
CA ALA A 72 5.93 2.45 19.35
C ALA A 72 6.70 1.88 18.16
N TYR A 73 6.10 0.92 17.45
CA TYR A 73 6.68 0.35 16.25
C TYR A 73 6.77 1.40 15.11
N ALA A 74 5.69 2.13 14.83
CA ALA A 74 5.69 3.17 13.81
C ALA A 74 6.77 4.24 14.10
N GLN A 75 6.92 4.65 15.36
CA GLN A 75 7.97 5.59 15.78
C GLN A 75 9.38 5.00 15.60
N ALA A 76 9.58 3.74 15.95
CA ALA A 76 10.87 3.05 15.80
C ALA A 76 11.31 2.90 14.33
N GLU A 77 10.35 2.76 13.41
CA GLU A 77 10.61 2.74 11.97
C GLU A 77 10.79 4.15 11.37
N GLY A 78 10.72 5.21 12.18
CA GLY A 78 10.95 6.60 11.74
C GLY A 78 9.77 7.21 10.97
N ILE A 79 8.58 6.65 11.12
CA ILE A 79 7.36 7.18 10.53
C ILE A 79 6.89 8.41 11.33
N ASP A 80 6.47 9.46 10.66
CA ASP A 80 5.85 10.62 11.29
C ASP A 80 4.48 10.23 11.86
N THR A 81 4.37 10.29 13.19
CA THR A 81 3.16 9.89 13.93
C THR A 81 2.34 11.07 14.45
N ARG A 82 2.57 12.30 13.95
CA ARG A 82 1.82 13.50 14.39
C ARG A 82 0.31 13.37 14.18
N TRP A 83 -0.11 12.65 13.14
CA TRP A 83 -1.52 12.42 12.79
C TRP A 83 -2.00 11.01 13.13
N LEU A 84 -1.27 10.30 13.97
CA LEU A 84 -1.68 9.05 14.57
C LEU A 84 -2.32 9.36 15.93
N SER A 85 -3.65 9.47 15.97
CA SER A 85 -4.39 9.81 17.19
C SER A 85 -4.75 8.58 18.03
N GLU A 86 -5.17 8.79 19.27
CA GLU A 86 -5.63 7.73 20.17
C GLU A 86 -7.11 7.86 20.45
N VAL A 87 -7.79 6.73 20.60
CA VAL A 87 -9.21 6.69 20.97
C VAL A 87 -9.44 5.51 21.92
N ALA A 88 -10.39 5.69 22.85
CA ALA A 88 -10.83 4.61 23.76
C ALA A 88 -11.67 3.58 22.98
N ALA A 89 -10.98 2.72 22.25
CA ALA A 89 -11.51 1.62 21.44
C ALA A 89 -10.49 0.49 21.37
N PRO A 90 -10.90 -0.75 21.11
CA PRO A 90 -9.96 -1.85 20.90
C PRO A 90 -9.12 -1.63 19.63
N SER A 91 -7.93 -2.21 19.58
CA SER A 91 -7.16 -2.33 18.36
C SER A 91 -7.71 -3.46 17.47
N THR A 92 -7.60 -3.33 16.16
CA THR A 92 -7.90 -4.42 15.23
C THR A 92 -6.85 -5.53 15.36
N LEU A 93 -7.32 -6.79 15.43
CA LEU A 93 -6.48 -7.98 15.49
C LEU A 93 -6.79 -8.89 14.30
N GLY A 94 -5.75 -9.29 13.57
CA GLY A 94 -5.81 -10.25 12.48
C GLY A 94 -5.18 -11.58 12.90
N PHE A 95 -5.90 -12.67 12.76
CA PHE A 95 -5.35 -14.01 12.96
C PHE A 95 -5.15 -14.66 11.59
N VAL A 96 -3.92 -15.07 11.34
CA VAL A 96 -3.57 -15.79 10.11
C VAL A 96 -3.59 -17.27 10.43
N THR A 97 -4.36 -18.03 9.65
CA THR A 97 -4.39 -19.49 9.67
C THR A 97 -4.05 -20.01 8.29
N LEU A 98 -3.65 -21.28 8.18
CA LEU A 98 -3.41 -21.92 6.90
C LEU A 98 -4.57 -22.90 6.67
N ASP A 99 -5.40 -22.64 5.65
CA ASP A 99 -6.38 -23.59 5.17
C ASP A 99 -5.92 -24.15 3.83
N GLY A 100 -5.68 -25.46 3.78
CA GLY A 100 -5.15 -26.12 2.59
C GLY A 100 -3.78 -25.63 2.10
N GLY A 101 -3.04 -24.89 2.96
CA GLY A 101 -1.73 -24.30 2.64
C GLY A 101 -1.79 -22.86 2.13
N GLU A 102 -3.00 -22.30 2.00
CA GLU A 102 -3.20 -20.89 1.70
C GLU A 102 -3.50 -20.07 2.97
N PRO A 103 -3.01 -18.81 3.07
CA PRO A 103 -3.31 -17.96 4.21
C PRO A 103 -4.80 -17.60 4.24
N ASP A 104 -5.47 -17.90 5.34
CA ASP A 104 -6.81 -17.41 5.67
C ASP A 104 -6.73 -16.41 6.82
N PHE A 105 -7.50 -15.32 6.71
CA PHE A 105 -7.47 -14.22 7.65
C PHE A 105 -8.79 -14.07 8.39
N THR A 106 -8.72 -14.14 9.72
CA THR A 106 -9.85 -13.79 10.59
C THR A 106 -9.56 -12.49 11.33
N PHE A 107 -10.41 -11.46 11.15
CA PHE A 107 -10.22 -10.17 11.77
C PHE A 107 -11.24 -9.90 12.89
N TYR A 108 -10.74 -9.44 14.02
CA TYR A 108 -11.51 -8.92 15.14
C TYR A 108 -11.30 -7.40 15.19
N GLY A 109 -12.20 -6.64 14.55
CA GLY A 109 -12.04 -5.20 14.38
C GLY A 109 -13.35 -4.41 14.45
N ASP A 110 -14.45 -5.01 14.91
CA ASP A 110 -15.72 -4.31 15.02
C ASP A 110 -15.64 -3.16 16.05
N GLY A 111 -15.84 -1.93 15.57
CA GLY A 111 -15.69 -0.72 16.37
C GLY A 111 -14.26 -0.44 16.84
N ALA A 112 -13.26 -1.05 16.21
CA ALA A 112 -11.86 -0.81 16.50
C ALA A 112 -11.42 0.62 16.15
N ALA A 113 -10.29 1.04 16.72
CA ALA A 113 -9.81 2.41 16.65
C ALA A 113 -9.59 2.89 15.21
N ASP A 114 -8.94 2.09 14.38
CA ASP A 114 -8.62 2.37 12.98
C ASP A 114 -9.85 2.49 12.07
N THR A 115 -11.02 1.96 12.51
CA THR A 115 -12.31 2.12 11.80
C THR A 115 -13.03 3.43 12.13
N ARG A 116 -12.47 4.28 13.00
CA ARG A 116 -13.11 5.47 13.57
C ARG A 116 -12.50 6.78 13.11
N LEU A 117 -11.81 6.81 12.00
CA LEU A 117 -11.36 8.08 11.40
C LEU A 117 -12.58 8.94 11.05
N THR A 118 -12.45 10.25 11.26
CA THR A 118 -13.45 11.26 10.93
C THR A 118 -12.79 12.43 10.19
N VAL A 119 -13.58 13.29 9.59
CA VAL A 119 -13.07 14.47 8.87
C VAL A 119 -12.29 15.43 9.79
N ASP A 120 -12.53 15.40 11.10
CA ASP A 120 -11.80 16.19 12.08
C ASP A 120 -10.33 15.71 12.26
N ASP A 121 -10.02 14.48 11.84
CA ASP A 121 -8.67 13.96 11.84
C ASP A 121 -7.84 14.46 10.61
N LEU A 122 -8.50 15.13 9.65
CA LEU A 122 -7.88 15.69 8.45
C LEU A 122 -7.43 17.14 8.70
N SER A 123 -6.29 17.34 9.37
CA SER A 123 -5.77 18.66 9.64
C SER A 123 -5.34 19.42 8.36
N ASP A 124 -5.37 20.76 8.41
CA ASP A 124 -4.85 21.60 7.32
C ASP A 124 -3.35 21.41 7.13
N GLU A 125 -2.60 21.20 8.22
CA GLU A 125 -1.17 20.92 8.20
C GLU A 125 -0.85 19.63 7.44
N MET A 126 -1.57 18.54 7.73
CA MET A 126 -1.42 17.27 7.02
C MET A 126 -1.66 17.46 5.52
N ALA A 127 -2.75 18.13 5.16
CA ALA A 127 -3.09 18.35 3.76
C ALA A 127 -2.06 19.26 3.03
N ALA A 128 -1.44 20.19 3.73
CA ALA A 128 -0.42 21.09 3.16
C ALA A 128 0.95 20.41 2.99
N GLU A 129 1.33 19.49 3.90
CA GLU A 129 2.63 18.81 3.84
C GLU A 129 2.63 17.58 2.93
N THR A 130 1.48 16.93 2.72
CA THR A 130 1.37 15.69 1.95
C THR A 130 1.57 15.93 0.46
N ALA A 131 2.61 15.32 -0.10
CA ALA A 131 2.88 15.32 -1.53
C ALA A 131 2.25 14.12 -2.25
N ILE A 132 2.15 12.97 -1.57
CA ILE A 132 1.47 11.76 -2.05
C ILE A 132 0.58 11.23 -0.92
N LEU A 133 -0.71 11.01 -1.19
CA LEU A 133 -1.63 10.34 -0.29
C LEU A 133 -1.89 8.92 -0.79
N HIS A 134 -1.63 7.93 0.04
CA HIS A 134 -1.90 6.52 -0.25
C HIS A 134 -3.01 6.00 0.67
N VAL A 135 -4.00 5.35 0.10
CA VAL A 135 -5.20 4.83 0.77
C VAL A 135 -5.56 3.45 0.24
N GLY A 136 -6.41 2.71 0.97
CA GLY A 136 -6.92 1.43 0.46
C GLY A 136 -7.20 0.37 1.51
N SER A 137 -7.17 -0.88 1.08
CA SER A 137 -7.25 -2.11 1.89
C SER A 137 -8.53 -2.19 2.75
N ILE A 138 -8.47 -2.85 3.90
CA ILE A 138 -9.63 -3.08 4.78
C ILE A 138 -10.14 -1.80 5.45
N SER A 139 -9.40 -0.69 5.40
CA SER A 139 -9.89 0.62 5.86
C SER A 139 -11.09 1.13 5.05
N LEU A 140 -11.36 0.53 3.88
CA LEU A 140 -12.52 0.86 3.05
C LEU A 140 -13.78 0.04 3.40
N LEU A 141 -13.73 -0.83 4.41
CA LEU A 141 -14.79 -1.80 4.69
C LEU A 141 -15.73 -1.40 5.83
N ARG A 142 -15.24 -0.69 6.85
CA ARG A 142 -15.97 -0.57 8.13
C ARG A 142 -15.88 0.81 8.77
N GLY A 143 -16.89 1.15 9.56
CA GLY A 143 -16.93 2.36 10.38
C GLY A 143 -17.06 3.65 9.59
N SER A 144 -16.50 4.74 10.12
CA SER A 144 -16.48 6.05 9.48
C SER A 144 -15.26 6.26 8.56
N THR A 145 -14.27 5.39 8.66
CA THR A 145 -13.00 5.52 7.92
C THR A 145 -13.20 5.56 6.39
N PRO A 146 -14.07 4.74 5.74
CA PRO A 146 -14.27 4.81 4.29
C PRO A 146 -14.71 6.20 3.81
N ALA A 147 -15.69 6.81 4.49
CA ALA A 147 -16.18 8.15 4.15
C ALA A 147 -15.09 9.22 4.36
N THR A 148 -14.27 9.06 5.41
CA THR A 148 -13.16 9.97 5.71
C THR A 148 -12.04 9.85 4.67
N VAL A 149 -11.75 8.65 4.18
CA VAL A 149 -10.80 8.41 3.08
C VAL A 149 -11.26 9.11 1.81
N ILE A 150 -12.54 8.98 1.44
CA ILE A 150 -13.11 9.70 0.29
C ILE A 150 -12.95 11.21 0.47
N ALA A 151 -13.33 11.75 1.62
CA ALA A 151 -13.21 13.18 1.92
C ALA A 151 -11.76 13.68 1.85
N ALA A 152 -10.79 12.86 2.30
CA ALA A 152 -9.37 13.18 2.19
C ALA A 152 -8.93 13.22 0.71
N CYS A 153 -9.33 12.25 -0.11
CA CYS A 153 -9.03 12.24 -1.53
C CYS A 153 -9.66 13.44 -2.26
N GLU A 154 -10.91 13.79 -1.98
CA GLU A 154 -11.58 14.97 -2.53
C GLU A 154 -10.84 16.26 -2.17
N ARG A 155 -10.47 16.41 -0.88
CA ARG A 155 -9.77 17.59 -0.38
C ARG A 155 -8.38 17.77 -1.01
N MET A 156 -7.70 16.67 -1.28
CA MET A 156 -6.31 16.68 -1.77
C MET A 156 -6.20 16.56 -3.28
N ARG A 157 -7.30 16.34 -4.00
CA ARG A 157 -7.33 16.23 -5.46
C ARG A 157 -6.70 17.48 -6.10
N GLY A 158 -5.71 17.24 -6.99
CA GLY A 158 -4.97 18.30 -7.68
C GLY A 158 -3.91 19.03 -6.83
N ARG A 159 -3.78 18.68 -5.54
CA ARG A 159 -2.75 19.19 -4.63
C ARG A 159 -1.65 18.18 -4.35
N ALA A 160 -2.02 16.93 -4.22
CA ALA A 160 -1.12 15.79 -4.05
C ALA A 160 -1.38 14.74 -5.13
N LEU A 161 -0.46 13.82 -5.32
CA LEU A 161 -0.69 12.60 -6.08
C LEU A 161 -1.48 11.63 -5.20
N LEU A 162 -2.61 11.15 -5.69
CA LEU A 162 -3.48 10.23 -4.95
C LEU A 162 -3.26 8.79 -5.43
N SER A 163 -2.98 7.89 -4.51
CA SER A 163 -2.69 6.47 -4.76
C SER A 163 -3.65 5.57 -4.00
N LEU A 164 -4.13 4.52 -4.64
CA LEU A 164 -5.04 3.53 -4.08
C LEU A 164 -4.52 2.12 -4.33
N ASP A 165 -4.51 1.30 -3.28
CA ASP A 165 -4.51 -0.16 -3.39
C ASP A 165 -5.81 -0.71 -2.76
N PRO A 166 -6.77 -1.19 -3.54
CA PRO A 166 -7.97 -1.82 -2.99
C PRO A 166 -7.64 -3.01 -2.10
N ASN A 167 -6.58 -3.75 -2.42
CA ASN A 167 -6.07 -4.90 -1.67
C ASN A 167 -7.21 -5.78 -1.16
N LEU A 168 -8.03 -6.25 -2.10
CA LEU A 168 -9.34 -6.83 -1.85
C LEU A 168 -9.27 -8.05 -0.92
N ARG A 169 -10.23 -8.10 -0.01
CA ARG A 169 -10.47 -9.26 0.87
C ARG A 169 -11.94 -9.65 0.77
N PRO A 170 -12.34 -10.36 -0.29
CA PRO A 170 -13.75 -10.66 -0.56
C PRO A 170 -14.49 -11.30 0.62
N SER A 171 -13.81 -12.13 1.41
CA SER A 171 -14.37 -12.77 2.61
C SER A 171 -14.77 -11.79 3.72
N LEU A 172 -14.23 -10.57 3.71
CA LEU A 172 -14.53 -9.51 4.69
C LEU A 172 -15.59 -8.52 4.23
N VAL A 173 -16.02 -8.59 2.97
CA VAL A 173 -17.01 -7.69 2.37
C VAL A 173 -18.40 -8.13 2.79
N LEU A 174 -19.03 -7.38 3.70
CA LEU A 174 -20.37 -7.69 4.20
C LEU A 174 -21.49 -7.13 3.27
N ASP A 175 -21.23 -6.00 2.61
CA ASP A 175 -22.13 -5.34 1.66
C ASP A 175 -21.34 -5.04 0.38
N GLU A 176 -21.38 -5.98 -0.56
CA GLU A 176 -20.64 -5.86 -1.81
C GLU A 176 -21.10 -4.66 -2.66
N PRO A 177 -22.40 -4.39 -2.84
CA PRO A 177 -22.86 -3.20 -3.56
C PRO A 177 -22.32 -1.89 -2.97
N ALA A 178 -22.37 -1.71 -1.66
CA ALA A 178 -21.84 -0.51 -0.98
C ALA A 178 -20.33 -0.39 -1.14
N TYR A 179 -19.60 -1.51 -1.01
CA TYR A 179 -18.14 -1.53 -1.19
C TYR A 179 -17.75 -1.20 -2.63
N ARG A 180 -18.43 -1.78 -3.63
CA ARG A 180 -18.20 -1.43 -5.04
C ARG A 180 -18.46 0.05 -5.32
N ALA A 181 -19.52 0.64 -4.74
CA ALA A 181 -19.80 2.07 -4.87
C ALA A 181 -18.68 2.95 -4.27
N THR A 182 -18.12 2.53 -3.12
CA THR A 182 -16.94 3.18 -2.51
C THR A 182 -15.73 3.13 -3.44
N LEU A 183 -15.44 1.97 -4.03
CA LEU A 183 -14.33 1.79 -4.97
C LEU A 183 -14.53 2.64 -6.24
N GLU A 184 -15.75 2.66 -6.84
CA GLU A 184 -16.03 3.47 -8.02
C GLU A 184 -15.81 4.97 -7.73
N THR A 185 -16.21 5.45 -6.55
CA THR A 185 -15.95 6.83 -6.14
C THR A 185 -14.45 7.11 -6.06
N LEU A 186 -13.68 6.22 -5.44
CA LEU A 186 -12.23 6.37 -5.31
C LEU A 186 -11.51 6.26 -6.66
N PHE A 187 -11.93 5.35 -7.55
CA PHE A 187 -11.35 5.25 -8.90
C PHE A 187 -11.46 6.57 -9.67
N GLY A 188 -12.58 7.30 -9.50
CA GLY A 188 -12.76 8.63 -10.10
C GLY A 188 -11.92 9.74 -9.47
N LEU A 189 -11.35 9.53 -8.28
CA LEU A 189 -10.59 10.53 -7.53
C LEU A 189 -9.08 10.37 -7.64
N VAL A 190 -8.59 9.11 -7.66
CA VAL A 190 -7.16 8.81 -7.55
C VAL A 190 -6.41 8.90 -8.88
N ASP A 191 -5.10 9.06 -8.79
CA ASP A 191 -4.20 9.17 -9.94
C ASP A 191 -3.48 7.86 -10.25
N VAL A 192 -3.17 7.08 -9.22
CA VAL A 192 -2.47 5.80 -9.30
C VAL A 192 -3.33 4.72 -8.63
N ILE A 193 -3.50 3.60 -9.31
CA ILE A 193 -4.07 2.39 -8.72
C ILE A 193 -3.04 1.28 -8.85
N LYS A 194 -2.74 0.59 -7.75
CA LYS A 194 -2.10 -0.71 -7.78
C LYS A 194 -3.14 -1.77 -7.41
N VAL A 195 -3.17 -2.86 -8.13
CA VAL A 195 -4.03 -4.02 -7.89
C VAL A 195 -3.26 -5.31 -8.15
N SER A 196 -3.70 -6.41 -7.55
CA SER A 196 -3.24 -7.74 -7.99
C SER A 196 -4.09 -8.26 -9.15
N ALA A 197 -3.59 -9.28 -9.85
CA ALA A 197 -4.40 -9.99 -10.85
C ALA A 197 -5.65 -10.62 -10.24
N ALA A 198 -5.59 -11.05 -8.97
CA ALA A 198 -6.74 -11.57 -8.24
C ALA A 198 -7.78 -10.47 -7.94
N ASP A 199 -7.33 -9.27 -7.54
CA ASP A 199 -8.22 -8.11 -7.36
C ASP A 199 -8.93 -7.75 -8.67
N LEU A 200 -8.18 -7.72 -9.78
CA LEU A 200 -8.77 -7.45 -11.11
C LEU A 200 -9.79 -8.51 -11.52
N ALA A 201 -9.52 -9.78 -11.24
CA ALA A 201 -10.45 -10.87 -11.52
C ALA A 201 -11.76 -10.71 -10.73
N TRP A 202 -11.71 -10.18 -9.51
CA TRP A 202 -12.90 -9.87 -8.72
C TRP A 202 -13.62 -8.61 -9.23
N LEU A 203 -12.88 -7.57 -9.64
CA LEU A 203 -13.44 -6.32 -10.17
C LEU A 203 -14.08 -6.50 -11.56
N ALA A 204 -13.47 -7.32 -12.42
CA ALA A 204 -13.85 -7.55 -13.80
C ALA A 204 -13.79 -9.05 -14.16
N PRO A 205 -14.74 -9.88 -13.67
CA PRO A 205 -14.70 -11.33 -13.87
C PRO A 205 -14.68 -11.71 -15.36
N GLY A 206 -13.78 -12.64 -15.70
CA GLY A 206 -13.68 -13.18 -17.08
C GLY A 206 -13.00 -12.26 -18.10
N ARG A 207 -12.51 -11.09 -17.69
CA ARG A 207 -11.72 -10.21 -18.56
C ARG A 207 -10.25 -10.62 -18.57
N ASP A 208 -9.56 -10.42 -19.69
CA ASP A 208 -8.10 -10.47 -19.76
C ASP A 208 -7.50 -9.39 -18.84
N VAL A 209 -6.32 -9.68 -18.25
CA VAL A 209 -5.68 -8.78 -17.28
C VAL A 209 -5.33 -7.43 -17.92
N GLY A 210 -4.83 -7.42 -19.15
CA GLY A 210 -4.48 -6.19 -19.87
C GLY A 210 -5.72 -5.35 -20.19
N ASP A 211 -6.77 -5.99 -20.70
CA ASP A 211 -8.04 -5.33 -20.98
C ASP A 211 -8.68 -4.78 -19.70
N ALA A 212 -8.70 -5.56 -18.62
CA ALA A 212 -9.26 -5.13 -17.33
C ALA A 212 -8.47 -3.96 -16.72
N ALA A 213 -7.16 -3.93 -16.91
CA ALA A 213 -6.32 -2.81 -16.47
C ALA A 213 -6.63 -1.53 -17.26
N VAL A 214 -6.90 -1.64 -18.57
CA VAL A 214 -7.33 -0.50 -19.41
C VAL A 214 -8.74 -0.05 -19.00
N ASP A 215 -9.68 -0.98 -18.81
CA ASP A 215 -11.03 -0.67 -18.33
C ASP A 215 -10.99 0.09 -16.98
N LEU A 216 -10.07 -0.31 -16.07
CA LEU A 216 -9.86 0.37 -14.80
C LEU A 216 -9.22 1.77 -14.99
N LEU A 217 -8.27 1.89 -15.92
CA LEU A 217 -7.68 3.19 -16.29
C LEU A 217 -8.74 4.15 -16.81
N ASP A 218 -9.76 3.65 -17.52
CA ASP A 218 -10.85 4.45 -18.08
C ASP A 218 -11.82 5.00 -17.01
N ARG A 219 -11.80 4.45 -15.81
CA ARG A 219 -12.60 4.95 -14.68
C ARG A 219 -12.03 6.21 -14.02
N GLY A 220 -10.77 6.58 -14.28
CA GLY A 220 -10.24 7.85 -13.76
C GLY A 220 -8.73 7.94 -13.60
N PRO A 221 -8.01 6.92 -13.14
CA PRO A 221 -6.59 7.05 -12.82
C PRO A 221 -5.74 7.38 -14.06
N ALA A 222 -4.53 7.85 -13.82
CA ALA A 222 -3.52 8.06 -14.87
C ALA A 222 -2.57 6.87 -15.02
N LEU A 223 -2.44 6.05 -13.99
CA LEU A 223 -1.62 4.83 -13.94
C LEU A 223 -2.36 3.72 -13.22
N VAL A 224 -2.40 2.53 -13.82
CA VAL A 224 -2.81 1.28 -13.18
C VAL A 224 -1.64 0.31 -13.24
N ALA A 225 -1.16 -0.15 -12.10
CA ALA A 225 -0.10 -1.16 -11.95
C ALA A 225 -0.72 -2.47 -11.45
N VAL A 226 -0.58 -3.53 -12.22
CA VAL A 226 -1.13 -4.86 -11.90
C VAL A 226 0.01 -5.80 -11.52
N THR A 227 -0.01 -6.30 -10.28
CA THR A 227 0.95 -7.32 -9.84
C THR A 227 0.55 -8.70 -10.36
N LEU A 228 1.52 -9.42 -10.93
CA LEU A 228 1.34 -10.73 -11.58
C LEU A 228 2.09 -11.85 -10.84
N GLY A 229 2.33 -11.69 -9.53
CA GLY A 229 3.13 -12.61 -8.73
C GLY A 229 4.56 -12.74 -9.27
N GLU A 230 5.01 -13.96 -9.51
CA GLU A 230 6.35 -14.23 -10.05
C GLU A 230 6.60 -13.68 -11.46
N ALA A 231 5.53 -13.40 -12.22
CA ALA A 231 5.64 -12.80 -13.55
C ALA A 231 5.96 -11.28 -13.49
N GLY A 232 5.86 -10.65 -12.33
CA GLY A 232 6.24 -9.25 -12.14
C GLY A 232 5.05 -8.28 -12.17
N VAL A 233 5.14 -7.21 -12.96
CA VAL A 233 4.14 -6.13 -13.01
C VAL A 233 3.83 -5.76 -14.46
N LEU A 234 2.53 -5.62 -14.75
CA LEU A 234 1.99 -4.95 -15.92
C LEU A 234 1.49 -3.56 -15.51
N ALA A 235 1.91 -2.51 -16.18
CA ALA A 235 1.38 -1.17 -15.94
C ALA A 235 0.77 -0.58 -17.22
N VAL A 236 -0.41 0.00 -17.11
CA VAL A 236 -1.05 0.78 -18.16
C VAL A 236 -1.16 2.24 -17.71
N ARG A 237 -0.81 3.17 -18.59
CA ARG A 237 -0.74 4.59 -18.25
C ARG A 237 -1.31 5.45 -19.37
N ARG A 238 -2.01 6.52 -18.99
CA ARG A 238 -2.40 7.58 -19.94
C ARG A 238 -1.18 8.42 -20.30
N THR A 239 -1.04 8.67 -21.59
CA THR A 239 -0.04 9.57 -22.17
C THR A 239 -0.75 10.60 -23.05
N ALA A 240 0.02 11.56 -23.57
CA ALA A 240 -0.53 12.52 -24.56
C ALA A 240 -1.01 11.84 -25.84
N ASP A 241 -0.40 10.69 -26.19
CA ASP A 241 -0.65 9.96 -27.45
C ASP A 241 -1.65 8.79 -27.28
N GLY A 242 -2.21 8.61 -26.08
CA GLY A 242 -3.16 7.53 -25.79
C GLY A 242 -2.79 6.72 -24.55
N VAL A 243 -2.85 5.39 -24.63
CA VAL A 243 -2.50 4.47 -23.55
C VAL A 243 -1.17 3.78 -23.86
N ALA A 244 -0.23 3.83 -22.93
CA ALA A 244 1.03 3.10 -23.00
C ALA A 244 1.05 1.95 -21.99
N THR A 245 1.63 0.83 -22.39
CA THR A 245 1.82 -0.35 -21.54
C THR A 245 3.30 -0.54 -21.25
N THR A 246 3.62 -0.86 -20.01
CA THR A 246 4.96 -1.19 -19.53
C THR A 246 4.89 -2.50 -18.77
N THR A 247 5.74 -3.47 -19.10
CA THR A 247 5.84 -4.74 -18.37
C THR A 247 7.23 -4.86 -17.77
N VAL A 248 7.30 -5.22 -16.51
CA VAL A 248 8.55 -5.47 -15.79
C VAL A 248 8.49 -6.90 -15.24
N PRO A 249 9.44 -7.76 -15.59
CA PRO A 249 9.47 -9.13 -15.11
C PRO A 249 9.79 -9.18 -13.61
N GLY A 250 9.31 -10.24 -12.94
CA GLY A 250 9.63 -10.51 -11.55
C GLY A 250 11.10 -10.93 -11.37
N PHE A 251 11.61 -10.72 -10.16
CA PHE A 251 12.91 -11.24 -9.77
C PHE A 251 12.77 -12.63 -9.14
N ARG A 252 13.71 -13.51 -9.44
CA ARG A 252 13.78 -14.84 -8.82
C ARG A 252 14.39 -14.75 -7.44
N VAL A 253 13.64 -15.15 -6.42
CA VAL A 253 14.09 -15.25 -5.03
C VAL A 253 13.65 -16.58 -4.45
N ILE A 254 14.29 -17.00 -3.36
CA ILE A 254 13.77 -18.10 -2.53
C ILE A 254 12.67 -17.51 -1.68
N VAL A 255 11.43 -17.90 -1.96
CA VAL A 255 10.26 -17.38 -1.25
C VAL A 255 10.18 -18.00 0.14
N ALA A 256 10.20 -17.16 1.17
CA ALA A 256 9.94 -17.54 2.56
C ALA A 256 8.48 -17.24 2.94
N ASP A 257 7.94 -16.09 2.47
CA ASP A 257 6.58 -15.64 2.74
C ASP A 257 6.16 -14.62 1.66
N THR A 258 4.86 -14.51 1.40
CA THR A 258 4.32 -13.50 0.44
C THR A 258 3.57 -12.37 1.13
N VAL A 259 3.43 -12.41 2.46
CA VAL A 259 2.78 -11.35 3.25
C VAL A 259 3.51 -10.01 3.05
N GLY A 260 2.78 -8.95 2.79
CA GLY A 260 3.33 -7.61 2.59
C GLY A 260 4.08 -7.38 1.27
N ALA A 261 4.09 -8.35 0.33
CA ALA A 261 4.75 -8.16 -0.97
C ALA A 261 4.09 -7.05 -1.79
N GLY A 262 2.75 -7.00 -1.81
CA GLY A 262 1.99 -5.93 -2.45
C GLY A 262 2.28 -4.57 -1.83
N ASP A 263 2.25 -4.49 -0.50
CA ASP A 263 2.53 -3.27 0.27
C ASP A 263 3.98 -2.79 0.04
N SER A 264 4.93 -3.74 -0.02
CA SER A 264 6.33 -3.45 -0.34
C SER A 264 6.53 -2.90 -1.75
N LEU A 265 5.76 -3.41 -2.72
CA LEU A 265 5.74 -2.87 -4.08
C LEU A 265 5.18 -1.45 -4.09
N ASP A 266 4.06 -1.18 -3.40
CA ASP A 266 3.51 0.16 -3.25
C ASP A 266 4.53 1.12 -2.63
N GLY A 267 5.15 0.72 -1.51
CA GLY A 267 6.19 1.52 -0.87
C GLY A 267 7.34 1.85 -1.80
N GLY A 268 7.81 0.87 -2.58
CA GLY A 268 8.85 1.05 -3.59
C GLY A 268 8.44 1.99 -4.73
N LEU A 269 7.24 1.81 -5.27
CA LEU A 269 6.65 2.65 -6.32
C LEU A 269 6.53 4.10 -5.84
N LEU A 270 5.88 4.32 -4.69
CA LEU A 270 5.63 5.66 -4.16
C LEU A 270 6.93 6.38 -3.75
N ALA A 271 7.90 5.66 -3.15
CA ALA A 271 9.19 6.21 -2.81
C ALA A 271 9.96 6.69 -4.05
N GLN A 272 9.95 5.91 -5.14
CA GLN A 272 10.59 6.27 -6.39
C GLN A 272 9.88 7.42 -7.11
N LEU A 273 8.55 7.46 -7.12
CA LEU A 273 7.79 8.60 -7.65
C LEU A 273 8.14 9.88 -6.90
N ALA A 274 8.15 9.85 -5.56
CA ALA A 274 8.51 10.98 -4.72
C ALA A 274 9.97 11.44 -4.95
N GLU A 275 10.93 10.51 -5.01
CA GLU A 275 12.35 10.80 -5.25
C GLU A 275 12.58 11.51 -6.59
N ARG A 276 11.78 11.19 -7.61
CA ARG A 276 11.83 11.82 -8.94
C ARG A 276 10.91 13.06 -9.06
N GLY A 277 10.31 13.52 -7.96
CA GLY A 277 9.42 14.69 -7.93
C GLY A 277 8.09 14.49 -8.64
N VAL A 278 7.67 13.22 -8.88
CA VAL A 278 6.38 12.88 -9.49
C VAL A 278 5.31 12.85 -8.39
N THR A 279 4.86 14.04 -7.99
CA THR A 279 3.91 14.25 -6.90
C THR A 279 2.59 14.85 -7.36
N SER A 280 2.30 14.79 -8.66
CA SER A 280 1.03 15.25 -9.24
C SER A 280 0.65 14.42 -10.47
N ARG A 281 -0.63 14.39 -10.78
CA ARG A 281 -1.15 13.75 -11.99
C ARG A 281 -0.43 14.25 -13.27
N SER A 282 -0.22 15.54 -13.38
CA SER A 282 0.44 16.12 -14.56
C SER A 282 1.91 15.72 -14.67
N ALA A 283 2.64 15.56 -13.56
CA ALA A 283 4.01 15.04 -13.56
C ALA A 283 4.01 13.55 -13.95
N LEU A 284 3.07 12.76 -13.41
CA LEU A 284 2.91 11.35 -13.76
C LEU A 284 2.63 11.14 -15.26
N MET A 285 1.76 11.95 -15.86
CA MET A 285 1.45 11.84 -17.29
C MET A 285 2.62 12.23 -18.20
N ARG A 286 3.54 13.09 -17.74
CA ARG A 286 4.76 13.48 -18.47
C ARG A 286 5.97 12.57 -18.23
N LEU A 287 5.86 11.63 -17.29
CA LEU A 287 6.96 10.71 -16.98
C LEU A 287 7.34 9.92 -18.25
N ALA A 288 8.64 9.83 -18.57
CA ALA A 288 9.10 9.01 -19.69
C ALA A 288 8.78 7.53 -19.43
N GLN A 289 8.62 6.74 -20.50
CA GLN A 289 8.28 5.32 -20.35
C GLN A 289 9.44 4.53 -19.72
N ASP A 290 10.67 4.86 -20.08
CA ASP A 290 11.86 4.23 -19.50
C ASP A 290 12.00 4.55 -18.01
N ASP A 291 11.70 5.78 -17.60
CA ASP A 291 11.67 6.16 -16.19
C ASP A 291 10.61 5.38 -15.41
N LEU A 292 9.42 5.18 -15.99
CA LEU A 292 8.38 4.36 -15.37
C LEU A 292 8.84 2.89 -15.23
N ALA A 293 9.49 2.36 -16.26
CA ALA A 293 10.03 1.00 -16.22
C ALA A 293 11.09 0.83 -15.11
N GLU A 294 11.97 1.82 -14.93
CA GLU A 294 12.97 1.82 -13.84
C GLU A 294 12.30 1.90 -12.47
N ILE A 295 11.30 2.77 -12.29
CA ILE A 295 10.52 2.89 -11.05
C ILE A 295 9.86 1.55 -10.70
N LEU A 296 9.18 0.94 -11.68
CA LEU A 296 8.51 -0.34 -11.48
C LEU A 296 9.54 -1.46 -11.20
N ARG A 297 10.69 -1.47 -11.89
CA ARG A 297 11.75 -2.43 -11.64
C ARG A 297 12.27 -2.35 -10.21
N PHE A 298 12.47 -1.14 -9.69
CA PHE A 298 12.83 -0.92 -8.29
C PHE A 298 11.74 -1.46 -7.36
N ALA A 299 10.48 -1.13 -7.60
CA ALA A 299 9.34 -1.59 -6.78
C ALA A 299 9.21 -3.12 -6.77
N VAL A 300 9.40 -3.77 -7.93
CA VAL A 300 9.41 -5.25 -8.04
C VAL A 300 10.57 -5.86 -7.25
N ALA A 301 11.75 -5.23 -7.24
CA ALA A 301 12.89 -5.70 -6.43
C ALA A 301 12.61 -5.57 -4.91
N VAL A 302 11.95 -4.49 -4.47
CA VAL A 302 11.52 -4.32 -3.08
C VAL A 302 10.56 -5.44 -2.67
N ALA A 303 9.56 -5.73 -3.50
CA ALA A 303 8.60 -6.82 -3.26
C ALA A 303 9.27 -8.20 -3.23
N ALA A 304 10.18 -8.47 -4.16
CA ALA A 304 10.91 -9.74 -4.23
C ALA A 304 11.78 -9.97 -2.99
N LEU A 305 12.49 -8.93 -2.51
CA LEU A 305 13.28 -8.99 -1.28
C LEU A 305 12.40 -9.17 -0.04
N ASN A 306 11.23 -8.56 0.02
CA ASN A 306 10.25 -8.83 1.08
C ASN A 306 9.86 -10.32 1.07
N CYS A 307 9.54 -10.88 -0.09
CA CYS A 307 9.17 -12.29 -0.20
C CYS A 307 10.27 -13.27 0.27
N SER A 308 11.53 -12.85 0.33
CA SER A 308 12.64 -13.67 0.82
C SER A 308 12.74 -13.74 2.35
N ARG A 309 11.80 -13.09 3.08
CA ARG A 309 11.77 -12.96 4.54
C ARG A 309 10.41 -13.38 5.08
N PRO A 310 10.33 -13.86 6.33
CA PRO A 310 9.04 -14.12 6.97
C PRO A 310 8.28 -12.85 7.29
N GLY A 311 6.99 -12.80 6.97
CA GLY A 311 6.09 -11.68 7.26
C GLY A 311 6.32 -10.44 6.38
N ALA A 312 5.63 -9.35 6.71
CA ALA A 312 5.81 -8.06 6.05
C ALA A 312 7.08 -7.36 6.56
N ASP A 313 8.23 -7.69 5.97
CA ASP A 313 9.55 -7.14 6.33
C ASP A 313 10.24 -6.51 5.11
N PRO A 314 9.79 -5.32 4.65
CA PRO A 314 10.36 -4.67 3.47
C PRO A 314 11.85 -4.36 3.66
N PRO A 315 12.65 -4.47 2.59
CA PRO A 315 14.09 -4.23 2.64
C PRO A 315 14.43 -2.76 2.88
N ARG A 316 15.64 -2.50 3.36
CA ARG A 316 16.21 -1.16 3.39
C ARG A 316 16.79 -0.77 2.04
N ARG A 317 16.89 0.53 1.76
CA ARG A 317 17.40 1.08 0.50
C ARG A 317 18.72 0.42 0.05
N MET A 318 19.70 0.32 0.94
CA MET A 318 20.99 -0.27 0.61
C MET A 318 20.92 -1.73 0.15
N GLU A 319 19.96 -2.50 0.67
CA GLU A 319 19.75 -3.90 0.28
C GLU A 319 19.19 -3.99 -1.15
N VAL A 320 18.24 -3.10 -1.48
CA VAL A 320 17.66 -3.01 -2.82
C VAL A 320 18.72 -2.59 -3.84
N ASP A 321 19.50 -1.54 -3.52
CA ASP A 321 20.55 -1.03 -4.40
C ASP A 321 21.64 -2.11 -4.64
N ALA A 322 22.05 -2.83 -3.60
CA ALA A 322 22.99 -3.95 -3.71
C ALA A 322 22.42 -5.11 -4.56
N TYR A 323 21.14 -5.43 -4.36
CA TYR A 323 20.47 -6.49 -5.14
C TYR A 323 20.39 -6.14 -6.64
N LEU A 324 19.98 -4.93 -6.96
CA LEU A 324 19.84 -4.45 -8.35
C LEU A 324 21.19 -4.31 -9.08
N SER A 325 22.28 -4.02 -8.33
CA SER A 325 23.64 -3.92 -8.86
C SER A 325 24.35 -5.28 -8.98
N GLY A 326 23.81 -6.31 -8.35
CA GLY A 326 24.38 -7.65 -8.33
C GLY A 326 23.94 -8.53 -9.51
N PRO A 327 24.49 -9.76 -9.62
CA PRO A 327 24.17 -10.71 -10.71
C PRO A 327 22.67 -11.07 -10.77
N ALA A 328 22.00 -11.14 -9.64
CA ALA A 328 20.57 -11.43 -9.54
C ALA A 328 19.70 -10.29 -10.13
N GLY A 329 20.17 -9.05 -10.00
CA GLY A 329 19.52 -7.89 -10.62
C GLY A 329 19.81 -7.74 -12.11
N ALA A 330 20.90 -8.31 -12.60
CA ALA A 330 21.30 -8.28 -14.03
C ALA A 330 20.61 -9.37 -14.87
N ALA A 331 20.09 -10.42 -14.25
CA ALA A 331 19.35 -11.48 -14.95
C ALA A 331 17.99 -10.92 -15.42
N ARG A 332 17.88 -10.71 -16.73
CA ARG A 332 16.67 -10.32 -17.46
C ARG A 332 15.82 -11.54 -17.78
#